data_22b67dea5b35906cdd6ad4e98febf0c9
#
_entry.id   22b67dea5b35906cdd6ad4e98febf0c9
#
_cell.length_a   1.000
_cell.length_b   1.000
_cell.length_c   1.000
_cell.angle_alpha   90.00
_cell.angle_beta   90.00
_cell.angle_gamma   90.00
#
_symmetry.space_group_name_H-M   'P 1'
#
loop_
_entity.id
_entity.type
_entity.pdbx_description
1 polymer ?
#
loop_
_entity_poly.entity_id
_entity_poly.type
_entity_poly.pdbx_seq_one_letter_code
_entity_poly.pdbx_strand_id
1 'polypeptide(L)'
;MKHNNLLVRRAASTTGLLLILLLLVAFTVCNYSSLKLSTRQYIDGTSARSSSTRASYASGGGGGAACDVARGEWVPDPAAPYYTNETCPLIDSRQDCMKYGKPGLESILRWRWRPHGCDLPRFDAAAFLRLVRDKSMAFVGDSVARNHMQSLMCLLSKVEFPTEIEAKDCIHCTRKYHYRAHNFTVCVFWAPFLVRWNLTRAGALQFMDPHNVFLDEADPEWSRGVAGYDYVVLNGAKWFTRPTILYEGGRLVGCNNDCHGGDPNATAATAPPEYAVRASFRTALRALREHPVFRGTVIVRTVAPPHYENGKWYDGGNCLRTRPMRSDETGLPETEAAFHAAQVEEFRAAAAAAAGGRFLLMDVSGMMQMRGDGHPGQYGHWPHEKVGFGIDCVHWCLPGPVDAWNELLLHLLRG
;
A
#
# COMPACT_ATOMS: atom_id res chain seq x y z
N MET A 1 35.43 30.01 -60.98
CA MET A 1 34.23 30.41 -60.16
C MET A 1 33.61 29.27 -59.33
N LYS A 2 34.05 28.00 -59.41
CA LYS A 2 33.47 26.89 -58.59
C LYS A 2 34.17 26.61 -57.28
N HIS A 3 35.36 27.12 -57.02
CA HIS A 3 36.12 26.86 -55.79
C HIS A 3 35.74 27.73 -54.59
N ASN A 4 35.27 28.96 -54.79
CA ASN A 4 34.91 29.89 -53.72
C ASN A 4 33.59 29.54 -53.03
N ASN A 5 32.68 28.84 -53.67
CA ASN A 5 31.37 28.49 -53.08
C ASN A 5 31.45 27.34 -52.07
N LEU A 6 32.53 26.51 -52.08
CA LEU A 6 32.67 25.39 -51.12
C LEU A 6 33.22 25.87 -49.76
N LEU A 7 34.11 26.87 -49.78
CA LEU A 7 34.67 27.45 -48.53
C LEU A 7 33.63 28.27 -47.77
N VAL A 8 32.80 29.04 -48.45
CA VAL A 8 31.74 29.83 -47.81
C VAL A 8 30.65 28.92 -47.22
N ARG A 9 30.31 27.79 -47.85
CA ARG A 9 29.36 26.80 -47.26
C ARG A 9 29.93 26.04 -46.05
N ARG A 10 31.25 25.78 -45.99
CA ARG A 10 31.90 25.17 -44.83
C ARG A 10 32.01 26.14 -43.66
N ALA A 11 32.27 27.42 -43.89
CA ALA A 11 32.33 28.44 -42.84
C ALA A 11 30.94 28.70 -42.23
N ALA A 12 29.89 28.74 -43.05
CA ALA A 12 28.50 28.91 -42.57
C ALA A 12 28.01 27.69 -41.75
N SER A 13 28.48 26.46 -42.04
CA SER A 13 28.15 25.25 -41.28
C SER A 13 28.84 25.22 -39.91
N THR A 14 30.09 25.66 -39.81
CA THR A 14 30.85 25.66 -38.54
C THR A 14 30.38 26.73 -37.61
N THR A 15 30.03 27.93 -38.10
CA THR A 15 29.42 29.00 -37.26
C THR A 15 28.03 28.61 -36.76
N GLY A 16 27.22 27.90 -37.56
CA GLY A 16 25.92 27.40 -37.12
C GLY A 16 26.05 26.36 -35.99
N LEU A 17 27.01 25.42 -36.11
CA LEU A 17 27.28 24.45 -35.05
C LEU A 17 27.77 25.09 -33.75
N LEU A 18 28.65 26.10 -33.86
CA LEU A 18 29.14 26.84 -32.68
C LEU A 18 27.99 27.59 -31.95
N LEU A 19 27.08 28.20 -32.70
CA LEU A 19 25.93 28.87 -32.12
C LEU A 19 24.98 27.90 -31.38
N ILE A 20 24.73 26.72 -31.95
CA ILE A 20 23.92 25.68 -31.33
C ILE A 20 24.58 25.18 -30.04
N LEU A 21 25.90 24.95 -30.05
CA LEU A 21 26.63 24.54 -28.85
C LEU A 21 26.58 25.61 -27.74
N LEU A 22 26.73 26.88 -28.09
CA LEU A 22 26.64 28.00 -27.13
C LEU A 22 25.23 28.11 -26.53
N LEU A 23 24.18 27.91 -27.33
CA LEU A 23 22.81 27.89 -26.85
C LEU A 23 22.53 26.71 -25.90
N LEU A 24 23.06 25.52 -26.20
CA LEU A 24 22.96 24.35 -25.32
C LEU A 24 23.68 24.56 -23.99
N VAL A 25 24.88 25.16 -24.00
CA VAL A 25 25.63 25.49 -22.80
C VAL A 25 24.91 26.55 -21.96
N ALA A 26 24.35 27.60 -22.60
CA ALA A 26 23.56 28.60 -21.92
C ALA A 26 22.29 28.01 -21.29
N PHE A 27 21.62 27.10 -21.99
CA PHE A 27 20.43 26.40 -21.49
C PHE A 27 20.75 25.52 -20.27
N THR A 28 21.86 24.80 -20.32
CA THR A 28 22.28 23.96 -19.17
C THR A 28 22.70 24.80 -17.95
N VAL A 29 23.39 25.94 -18.17
CA VAL A 29 23.79 26.85 -17.08
C VAL A 29 22.57 27.54 -16.46
N CYS A 30 21.59 27.98 -17.25
CA CYS A 30 20.33 28.54 -16.74
C CYS A 30 19.54 27.53 -15.91
N ASN A 31 19.40 26.29 -16.38
CA ASN A 31 18.71 25.28 -15.62
C ASN A 31 19.45 24.89 -14.32
N TYR A 32 20.77 24.84 -14.34
CA TYR A 32 21.58 24.59 -13.14
C TYR A 32 21.47 25.71 -12.10
N SER A 33 21.40 26.97 -12.55
CA SER A 33 21.19 28.11 -11.69
C SER A 33 19.80 28.17 -11.08
N SER A 34 18.77 27.78 -11.84
CA SER A 34 17.37 27.68 -11.37
C SER A 34 17.21 26.59 -10.32
N LEU A 35 17.88 25.44 -10.48
CA LEU A 35 17.89 24.38 -9.47
C LEU A 35 18.55 24.83 -8.15
N LYS A 36 19.65 25.60 -8.22
CA LYS A 36 20.33 26.12 -7.01
C LYS A 36 19.52 27.19 -6.27
N LEU A 37 18.73 28.00 -6.96
CA LEU A 37 17.84 28.97 -6.30
C LEU A 37 16.66 28.25 -5.60
N SER A 38 16.10 27.22 -6.22
CA SER A 38 14.99 26.45 -5.65
C SER A 38 15.40 25.70 -4.37
N THR A 39 16.61 25.13 -4.34
CA THR A 39 17.14 24.47 -3.13
C THR A 39 17.50 25.43 -2.00
N ARG A 40 17.87 26.68 -2.30
CA ARG A 40 18.22 27.66 -1.26
C ARG A 40 17.00 28.24 -0.55
N GLN A 41 15.87 28.41 -1.24
CA GLN A 41 14.60 28.85 -0.62
C GLN A 41 13.95 27.77 0.25
N TYR A 42 14.26 26.49 0.02
CA TYR A 42 13.72 25.38 0.82
C TYR A 42 14.48 25.18 2.16
N ILE A 43 15.71 25.63 2.26
CA ILE A 43 16.54 25.41 3.47
C ILE A 43 16.34 26.52 4.54
N ASP A 44 15.92 27.71 4.17
CA ASP A 44 15.72 28.82 5.11
C ASP A 44 14.33 28.90 5.78
N GLY A 45 13.41 27.99 5.43
CA GLY A 45 12.00 27.99 5.89
C GLY A 45 11.67 27.02 7.03
N THR A 46 12.57 26.17 7.49
CA THR A 46 12.24 25.12 8.47
C THR A 46 13.10 25.17 9.74
N SER A 47 13.01 26.29 10.47
CA SER A 47 13.32 26.31 11.89
C SER A 47 12.08 26.64 12.70
N ALA A 48 11.07 25.78 12.60
CA ALA A 48 9.95 25.73 13.54
C ALA A 48 10.16 24.53 14.45
N ARG A 49 10.38 24.80 15.74
CA ARG A 49 10.50 23.82 16.81
C ARG A 49 9.32 22.84 16.74
N SER A 50 9.62 21.58 16.42
CA SER A 50 8.72 20.46 16.62
C SER A 50 8.51 20.27 18.13
N SER A 51 7.43 20.84 18.67
CA SER A 51 6.89 20.38 19.94
C SER A 51 6.19 19.06 19.67
N SER A 52 6.79 17.94 20.06
CA SER A 52 6.19 16.63 20.04
C SER A 52 5.00 16.61 21.03
N THR A 53 3.81 16.91 20.55
CA THR A 53 2.59 16.57 21.26
C THR A 53 2.41 15.05 21.20
N ARG A 54 2.72 14.39 22.30
CA ARG A 54 2.43 12.99 22.57
C ARG A 54 0.91 12.80 22.44
N ALA A 55 0.46 12.19 21.34
CA ALA A 55 -0.90 11.69 21.25
C ALA A 55 -0.97 10.43 22.12
N SER A 56 -1.61 10.55 23.29
CA SER A 56 -1.94 9.42 24.14
C SER A 56 -3.01 8.58 23.46
N TYR A 57 -2.67 7.33 23.17
CA TYR A 57 -3.66 6.31 22.84
C TYR A 57 -4.48 6.05 24.10
N ALA A 58 -5.80 6.24 24.01
CA ALA A 58 -6.70 5.90 25.10
C ALA A 58 -6.75 4.37 25.23
N SER A 59 -6.01 3.81 26.18
CA SER A 59 -6.24 2.47 26.71
C SER A 59 -6.95 2.62 28.04
N GLY A 60 -8.12 2.00 28.16
CA GLY A 60 -8.83 1.90 29.45
C GLY A 60 -7.99 1.08 30.45
N GLY A 61 -7.78 1.65 31.64
CA GLY A 61 -7.53 0.98 32.90
C GLY A 61 -6.20 0.27 33.10
N GLY A 62 -5.25 0.96 33.71
CA GLY A 62 -4.04 0.37 34.27
C GLY A 62 -2.83 1.27 34.07
N GLY A 63 -2.21 1.82 35.12
CA GLY A 63 -1.15 2.84 35.09
C GLY A 63 0.21 2.36 34.55
N GLY A 64 0.25 1.84 33.31
CA GLY A 64 1.46 1.59 32.53
C GLY A 64 1.44 2.43 31.25
N ALA A 65 2.60 2.84 30.72
CA ALA A 65 2.68 3.51 29.42
C ALA A 65 2.00 2.64 28.37
N ALA A 66 1.03 3.21 27.61
CA ALA A 66 0.31 2.49 26.57
C ALA A 66 1.32 1.87 25.57
N CYS A 67 1.13 0.59 25.26
CA CYS A 67 1.97 -0.15 24.32
C CYS A 67 1.83 0.44 22.92
N ASP A 68 2.91 0.99 22.37
CA ASP A 68 2.96 1.41 20.96
C ASP A 68 3.40 0.24 20.09
N VAL A 69 2.43 -0.54 19.61
CA VAL A 69 2.68 -1.73 18.78
C VAL A 69 3.25 -1.41 17.39
N ALA A 70 3.24 -0.14 16.97
CA ALA A 70 3.80 0.29 15.69
C ALA A 70 5.33 0.44 15.72
N ARG A 71 5.92 0.57 16.91
CA ARG A 71 7.37 0.77 17.11
C ARG A 71 7.99 -0.46 17.74
N GLY A 72 9.00 -1.01 17.09
CA GLY A 72 9.62 -2.24 17.58
C GLY A 72 10.74 -2.70 16.67
N GLU A 73 11.05 -3.99 16.77
CA GLU A 73 12.06 -4.65 15.96
C GLU A 73 11.60 -6.06 15.56
N TRP A 74 12.14 -6.58 14.48
CA TRP A 74 11.99 -7.99 14.13
C TRP A 74 13.04 -8.80 14.88
N VAL A 75 12.58 -9.81 15.60
CA VAL A 75 13.44 -10.70 16.38
C VAL A 75 13.27 -12.15 15.92
N PRO A 76 14.30 -13.00 16.06
CA PRO A 76 14.19 -14.43 15.73
C PRO A 76 13.05 -15.11 16.48
N ASP A 77 12.30 -15.96 15.76
CA ASP A 77 11.23 -16.79 16.30
C ASP A 77 11.43 -18.26 15.94
N PRO A 78 11.96 -19.09 16.84
CA PRO A 78 12.17 -20.51 16.57
C PRO A 78 10.87 -21.30 16.39
N ALA A 79 9.72 -20.77 16.83
CA ALA A 79 8.41 -21.39 16.69
C ALA A 79 7.67 -21.01 15.39
N ALA A 80 8.26 -20.15 14.55
CA ALA A 80 7.71 -19.80 13.24
C ALA A 80 8.13 -20.85 12.17
N PRO A 81 7.39 -20.96 11.06
CA PRO A 81 6.14 -20.25 10.73
C PRO A 81 4.90 -20.83 11.44
N TYR A 82 3.79 -20.12 11.35
CA TYR A 82 2.50 -20.58 11.87
C TYR A 82 1.90 -21.74 11.08
N TYR A 83 2.10 -21.76 9.76
CA TYR A 83 1.57 -22.74 8.82
C TYR A 83 2.54 -22.91 7.64
N THR A 84 2.26 -23.85 6.77
CA THR A 84 2.97 -24.06 5.50
C THR A 84 1.96 -24.11 4.35
N ASN A 85 2.42 -24.18 3.12
CA ASN A 85 1.55 -24.39 1.96
C ASN A 85 0.86 -25.76 1.96
N GLU A 86 1.43 -26.76 2.66
CA GLU A 86 0.79 -28.06 2.85
C GLU A 86 -0.36 -28.01 3.85
N THR A 87 -0.26 -27.14 4.87
CA THR A 87 -1.27 -27.02 5.94
C THR A 87 -2.31 -25.93 5.65
N CYS A 88 -2.06 -25.02 4.70
CA CYS A 88 -3.02 -24.01 4.25
C CYS A 88 -3.14 -23.99 2.72
N PRO A 89 -4.13 -24.69 2.15
CA PRO A 89 -4.38 -24.68 0.72
C PRO A 89 -5.05 -23.39 0.19
N LEU A 90 -5.28 -22.39 1.06
CA LEU A 90 -5.93 -21.13 0.72
C LEU A 90 -4.94 -20.07 0.20
N ILE A 91 -3.65 -20.38 0.16
CA ILE A 91 -2.61 -19.46 -0.31
C ILE A 91 -2.77 -19.24 -1.81
N ASP A 92 -2.86 -17.97 -2.24
CA ASP A 92 -2.78 -17.61 -3.67
C ASP A 92 -1.43 -18.07 -4.23
N SER A 93 -1.45 -18.78 -5.35
CA SER A 93 -0.25 -19.35 -5.96
C SER A 93 0.91 -18.35 -6.10
N ARG A 94 0.62 -17.08 -6.43
CA ARG A 94 1.63 -16.02 -6.57
C ARG A 94 2.31 -15.60 -5.27
N GLN A 95 1.77 -15.99 -4.13
CA GLN A 95 2.28 -15.70 -2.78
C GLN A 95 2.84 -16.95 -2.11
N ASP A 96 2.76 -18.10 -2.77
CA ASP A 96 3.30 -19.38 -2.29
C ASP A 96 4.79 -19.50 -2.62
N CYS A 97 5.61 -18.78 -1.88
CA CYS A 97 7.06 -18.79 -2.04
C CYS A 97 7.69 -20.16 -1.73
N MET A 98 7.02 -21.02 -0.97
CA MET A 98 7.46 -22.40 -0.71
C MET A 98 7.33 -23.24 -1.98
N LYS A 99 6.18 -23.16 -2.66
CA LYS A 99 5.91 -23.89 -3.90
C LYS A 99 6.95 -23.61 -4.97
N TYR A 100 7.37 -22.36 -5.11
CA TYR A 100 8.31 -21.94 -6.14
C TYR A 100 9.78 -21.92 -5.68
N GLY A 101 10.07 -22.46 -4.49
CA GLY A 101 11.42 -22.69 -4.02
C GLY A 101 12.24 -21.42 -3.77
N LYS A 102 11.65 -20.40 -3.14
CA LYS A 102 12.37 -19.17 -2.80
C LYS A 102 13.59 -19.50 -1.91
N PRO A 103 14.84 -19.13 -2.33
CA PRO A 103 16.05 -19.42 -1.56
C PRO A 103 16.04 -18.73 -0.20
N GLY A 104 16.54 -19.40 0.83
CA GLY A 104 16.64 -18.85 2.18
C GLY A 104 15.30 -18.61 2.88
N LEU A 105 14.19 -19.08 2.30
CA LEU A 105 12.84 -18.85 2.83
C LEU A 105 12.71 -19.29 4.29
N GLU A 106 13.34 -20.40 4.66
CA GLU A 106 13.35 -20.90 6.04
C GLU A 106 13.86 -19.85 7.05
N SER A 107 14.95 -19.16 6.70
CA SER A 107 15.46 -18.04 7.52
C SER A 107 14.53 -16.83 7.50
N ILE A 108 13.93 -16.52 6.33
CA ILE A 108 13.01 -15.38 6.15
C ILE A 108 11.75 -15.54 6.99
N LEU A 109 11.27 -16.78 7.19
CA LEU A 109 10.06 -17.08 7.95
C LEU A 109 10.26 -17.07 9.47
N ARG A 110 11.48 -17.16 9.97
CA ARG A 110 11.78 -17.32 11.40
C ARG A 110 11.92 -16.00 12.15
N TRP A 111 11.01 -15.06 11.92
CA TRP A 111 10.99 -13.74 12.56
C TRP A 111 9.61 -13.39 13.08
N ARG A 112 9.56 -12.74 14.26
CA ARG A 112 8.34 -12.13 14.80
C ARG A 112 8.56 -10.66 15.10
N TRP A 113 7.48 -9.90 15.07
CA TRP A 113 7.50 -8.51 15.50
C TRP A 113 7.50 -8.42 17.03
N ARG A 114 8.41 -7.64 17.59
CA ARG A 114 8.48 -7.32 19.01
C ARG A 114 8.37 -5.81 19.19
N PRO A 115 7.23 -5.30 19.70
CA PRO A 115 7.08 -3.88 20.04
C PRO A 115 8.04 -3.45 21.14
N HIS A 116 8.41 -2.16 21.15
CA HIS A 116 9.19 -1.60 22.25
C HIS A 116 8.30 -1.35 23.47
N GLY A 117 8.72 -1.82 24.63
CA GLY A 117 8.06 -1.55 25.91
C GLY A 117 6.84 -2.41 26.23
N CYS A 118 6.50 -3.38 25.39
CA CYS A 118 5.45 -4.35 25.65
C CYS A 118 5.68 -5.66 24.91
N ASP A 119 4.97 -6.71 25.29
CA ASP A 119 4.99 -8.00 24.61
C ASP A 119 3.72 -8.16 23.76
N LEU A 120 3.90 -8.50 22.49
CA LEU A 120 2.81 -8.86 21.59
C LEU A 120 2.71 -10.39 21.57
N PRO A 121 1.64 -10.97 22.14
CA PRO A 121 1.45 -12.41 22.14
C PRO A 121 1.39 -12.97 20.71
N ARG A 122 1.87 -14.20 20.53
CA ARG A 122 1.68 -14.93 19.28
C ARG A 122 0.19 -15.05 18.94
N PHE A 123 -0.12 -15.10 17.64
CA PHE A 123 -1.50 -15.26 17.19
C PHE A 123 -2.13 -16.55 17.73
N ASP A 124 -3.24 -16.41 18.41
CA ASP A 124 -4.08 -17.51 18.91
C ASP A 124 -5.37 -17.58 18.07
N ALA A 125 -5.40 -18.54 17.15
CA ALA A 125 -6.53 -18.74 16.24
C ALA A 125 -7.85 -19.05 16.96
N ALA A 126 -7.79 -19.85 18.03
CA ALA A 126 -8.98 -20.21 18.82
C ALA A 126 -9.51 -18.99 19.59
N ALA A 127 -8.62 -18.19 20.17
CA ALA A 127 -9.01 -16.95 20.85
C ALA A 127 -9.56 -15.93 19.87
N PHE A 128 -8.97 -15.80 18.66
CA PHE A 128 -9.50 -14.92 17.61
C PHE A 128 -10.91 -15.33 17.20
N LEU A 129 -11.13 -16.61 16.86
CA LEU A 129 -12.45 -17.12 16.44
C LEU A 129 -13.49 -17.01 17.56
N ARG A 130 -13.10 -17.15 18.83
CA ARG A 130 -14.01 -16.87 19.97
C ARG A 130 -14.40 -15.39 20.03
N LEU A 131 -13.41 -14.50 19.80
CA LEU A 131 -13.62 -13.04 19.86
C LEU A 131 -14.57 -12.54 18.78
N VAL A 132 -14.45 -13.12 17.57
CA VAL A 132 -15.26 -12.73 16.40
C VAL A 132 -16.47 -13.65 16.16
N ARG A 133 -16.85 -14.48 17.14
CA ARG A 133 -18.05 -15.31 17.05
C ARG A 133 -19.29 -14.48 16.76
N ASP A 134 -20.11 -14.94 15.83
CA ASP A 134 -21.34 -14.26 15.37
C ASP A 134 -21.09 -12.87 14.76
N LYS A 135 -19.88 -12.65 14.22
CA LYS A 135 -19.42 -11.39 13.65
C LYS A 135 -19.04 -11.52 12.19
N SER A 136 -18.84 -10.37 11.57
CA SER A 136 -18.42 -10.27 10.19
C SER A 136 -17.31 -9.21 10.02
N MET A 137 -16.32 -9.52 9.17
CA MET A 137 -15.17 -8.67 8.91
C MET A 137 -14.98 -8.46 7.40
N ALA A 138 -14.93 -7.23 6.96
CA ALA A 138 -14.64 -6.85 5.59
C ALA A 138 -13.23 -6.26 5.45
N PHE A 139 -12.46 -6.78 4.53
CA PHE A 139 -11.23 -6.16 4.05
C PHE A 139 -11.57 -5.34 2.81
N VAL A 140 -11.34 -4.05 2.85
CA VAL A 140 -11.64 -3.12 1.75
C VAL A 140 -10.34 -2.51 1.25
N GLY A 141 -10.03 -2.72 -0.03
CA GLY A 141 -8.79 -2.19 -0.60
C GLY A 141 -8.31 -2.92 -1.86
N ASP A 142 -7.00 -2.90 -2.05
CA ASP A 142 -6.31 -3.49 -3.20
C ASP A 142 -5.88 -4.96 -2.97
N SER A 143 -4.98 -5.44 -3.80
CA SER A 143 -4.45 -6.81 -3.71
C SER A 143 -3.73 -7.10 -2.38
N VAL A 144 -3.22 -6.08 -1.68
CA VAL A 144 -2.58 -6.25 -0.36
C VAL A 144 -3.64 -6.41 0.74
N ALA A 145 -4.89 -5.93 0.54
CA ALA A 145 -6.03 -6.29 1.40
C ALA A 145 -6.33 -7.79 1.31
N ARG A 146 -6.35 -8.34 0.09
CA ARG A 146 -6.54 -9.78 -0.14
C ARG A 146 -5.39 -10.58 0.47
N ASN A 147 -4.14 -10.17 0.30
CA ASN A 147 -2.96 -10.80 0.91
C ASN A 147 -3.10 -10.88 2.44
N HIS A 148 -3.56 -9.80 3.09
CA HIS A 148 -3.84 -9.75 4.52
C HIS A 148 -4.96 -10.73 4.94
N MET A 149 -6.08 -10.71 4.22
CA MET A 149 -7.18 -11.65 4.49
C MET A 149 -6.75 -13.11 4.32
N GLN A 150 -5.97 -13.43 3.30
CA GLN A 150 -5.47 -14.79 3.09
C GLN A 150 -4.55 -15.26 4.22
N SER A 151 -3.66 -14.38 4.72
CA SER A 151 -2.86 -14.67 5.91
C SER A 151 -3.75 -14.98 7.12
N LEU A 152 -4.79 -14.16 7.37
CA LEU A 152 -5.75 -14.42 8.45
C LEU A 152 -6.42 -15.79 8.27
N MET A 153 -6.89 -16.10 7.08
CA MET A 153 -7.55 -17.39 6.81
C MET A 153 -6.61 -18.58 7.04
N CYS A 154 -5.34 -18.47 6.67
CA CYS A 154 -4.34 -19.49 6.92
C CYS A 154 -4.02 -19.66 8.42
N LEU A 155 -3.96 -18.58 9.17
CA LEU A 155 -3.80 -18.65 10.63
C LEU A 155 -4.99 -19.35 11.30
N LEU A 156 -6.22 -19.05 10.84
CA LEU A 156 -7.45 -19.61 11.39
C LEU A 156 -7.67 -21.06 10.97
N SER A 157 -7.10 -21.52 9.85
CA SER A 157 -7.25 -22.90 9.34
C SER A 157 -6.73 -23.98 10.32
N LYS A 158 -5.90 -23.60 11.31
CA LYS A 158 -5.50 -24.47 12.43
C LYS A 158 -6.66 -24.91 13.31
N VAL A 159 -7.76 -24.16 13.30
CA VAL A 159 -8.95 -24.44 14.12
C VAL A 159 -10.13 -24.82 13.23
N GLU A 160 -10.37 -24.04 12.16
CA GLU A 160 -11.48 -24.27 11.24
C GLU A 160 -11.13 -23.76 9.85
N PHE A 161 -11.44 -24.54 8.82
CA PHE A 161 -11.38 -24.08 7.43
C PHE A 161 -12.68 -23.38 7.04
N PRO A 162 -12.59 -22.23 6.38
CA PRO A 162 -13.77 -21.52 5.91
C PRO A 162 -14.37 -22.21 4.67
N THR A 163 -15.67 -22.03 4.48
CA THR A 163 -16.35 -22.34 3.21
C THR A 163 -16.49 -21.06 2.39
N GLU A 164 -16.10 -21.09 1.13
CA GLU A 164 -16.37 -19.98 0.22
C GLU A 164 -17.87 -19.97 -0.10
N ILE A 165 -18.54 -18.85 0.17
CA ILE A 165 -20.00 -18.70 0.01
C ILE A 165 -20.37 -17.71 -1.09
N GLU A 166 -19.41 -16.92 -1.58
CA GLU A 166 -19.56 -16.04 -2.72
C GLU A 166 -18.24 -16.00 -3.50
N ALA A 167 -18.23 -16.60 -4.68
CA ALA A 167 -17.11 -16.56 -5.61
C ALA A 167 -17.60 -16.03 -6.96
N LYS A 168 -16.88 -15.06 -7.49
CA LYS A 168 -16.99 -14.64 -8.89
C LYS A 168 -15.69 -15.04 -9.60
N ASP A 169 -15.79 -15.52 -10.82
CA ASP A 169 -14.64 -15.93 -11.64
C ASP A 169 -13.81 -14.73 -12.12
N CYS A 170 -13.37 -13.92 -11.18
CA CYS A 170 -12.45 -12.84 -11.48
C CYS A 170 -11.52 -12.56 -10.30
N ILE A 171 -10.28 -12.18 -10.63
CA ILE A 171 -9.22 -11.92 -9.64
C ILE A 171 -9.48 -10.64 -8.82
N HIS A 172 -10.31 -9.75 -9.33
CA HIS A 172 -10.64 -8.45 -8.74
C HIS A 172 -12.10 -8.36 -8.30
N CYS A 173 -12.69 -9.50 -7.94
CA CYS A 173 -14.06 -9.55 -7.45
C CYS A 173 -14.10 -9.71 -5.93
N THR A 174 -15.22 -9.32 -5.38
CA THR A 174 -15.59 -9.59 -3.98
C THR A 174 -15.62 -11.09 -3.75
N ARG A 175 -14.93 -11.54 -2.69
CA ARG A 175 -14.94 -12.93 -2.24
C ARG A 175 -15.33 -12.99 -0.78
N LYS A 176 -16.16 -13.97 -0.43
CA LYS A 176 -16.74 -14.12 0.90
C LYS A 176 -16.61 -15.54 1.40
N TYR A 177 -16.13 -15.68 2.63
CA TYR A 177 -15.87 -16.95 3.28
C TYR A 177 -16.56 -17.01 4.64
N HIS A 178 -17.04 -18.18 5.03
CA HIS A 178 -17.79 -18.41 6.26
C HIS A 178 -17.20 -19.53 7.10
N TYR A 179 -16.94 -19.26 8.39
CA TYR A 179 -16.53 -20.20 9.42
C TYR A 179 -17.78 -20.66 10.17
N ARG A 180 -18.26 -21.86 9.85
CA ARG A 180 -19.58 -22.36 10.32
C ARG A 180 -19.66 -22.56 11.83
N ALA A 181 -18.59 -23.17 12.44
CA ALA A 181 -18.57 -23.45 13.88
C ALA A 181 -18.53 -22.19 14.75
N HIS A 182 -18.12 -21.08 14.18
CA HIS A 182 -18.00 -19.80 14.87
C HIS A 182 -18.99 -18.74 14.36
N ASN A 183 -19.79 -19.07 13.33
CA ASN A 183 -20.68 -18.12 12.66
C ASN A 183 -19.96 -16.81 12.31
N PHE A 184 -18.70 -16.94 11.85
CA PHE A 184 -17.87 -15.80 11.49
C PHE A 184 -17.75 -15.70 9.97
N THR A 185 -17.96 -14.51 9.43
CA THR A 185 -17.83 -14.24 7.99
C THR A 185 -16.68 -13.28 7.73
N VAL A 186 -15.84 -13.62 6.77
CA VAL A 186 -14.78 -12.73 6.27
C VAL A 186 -14.96 -12.49 4.77
N CYS A 187 -14.72 -11.26 4.34
CA CYS A 187 -14.92 -10.83 2.96
C CYS A 187 -13.79 -9.89 2.52
N VAL A 188 -13.45 -9.89 1.24
CA VAL A 188 -12.64 -8.83 0.63
C VAL A 188 -13.44 -8.12 -0.46
N PHE A 189 -13.52 -6.79 -0.37
CA PHE A 189 -14.02 -5.91 -1.41
C PHE A 189 -12.85 -5.33 -2.20
N TRP A 190 -12.85 -5.53 -3.52
CA TRP A 190 -11.86 -4.94 -4.40
C TRP A 190 -12.15 -3.45 -4.59
N ALA A 191 -11.37 -2.61 -3.95
CA ALA A 191 -11.51 -1.15 -4.01
C ALA A 191 -10.11 -0.48 -4.03
N PRO A 192 -9.38 -0.56 -5.16
CA PRO A 192 -7.97 -0.19 -5.22
C PRO A 192 -7.71 1.29 -4.93
N PHE A 193 -8.70 2.15 -5.17
CA PHE A 193 -8.68 3.58 -4.89
C PHE A 193 -9.58 3.99 -3.72
N LEU A 194 -10.36 3.07 -3.13
CA LEU A 194 -11.39 3.32 -2.12
C LEU A 194 -12.57 4.19 -2.59
N VAL A 195 -12.39 4.96 -3.63
CA VAL A 195 -13.36 5.85 -4.25
C VAL A 195 -13.75 5.32 -5.62
N ARG A 196 -14.83 5.85 -6.19
CA ARG A 196 -15.31 5.46 -7.52
C ARG A 196 -14.23 5.68 -8.57
N TRP A 197 -14.10 4.72 -9.46
CA TRP A 197 -13.13 4.76 -10.53
C TRP A 197 -13.64 4.03 -11.78
N ASN A 198 -13.08 4.33 -12.93
CA ASN A 198 -13.24 3.56 -14.16
C ASN A 198 -12.01 3.69 -15.06
N LEU A 199 -11.91 2.81 -16.05
CA LEU A 199 -10.90 2.92 -17.10
C LEU A 199 -11.23 4.08 -18.03
N THR A 200 -10.20 4.79 -18.50
CA THR A 200 -10.37 5.98 -19.36
C THR A 200 -11.03 5.69 -20.71
N ARG A 201 -10.90 4.45 -21.21
CA ARG A 201 -11.44 4.03 -22.49
C ARG A 201 -11.86 2.54 -22.48
N ALA A 202 -12.79 2.19 -23.36
CA ALA A 202 -13.14 0.80 -23.59
C ALA A 202 -11.94 0.02 -24.14
N GLY A 203 -11.72 -1.21 -23.61
CA GLY A 203 -10.58 -2.05 -23.97
C GLY A 203 -9.25 -1.64 -23.33
N ALA A 204 -9.25 -0.62 -22.47
CA ALA A 204 -8.07 -0.26 -21.69
C ALA A 204 -7.63 -1.40 -20.77
N LEU A 205 -6.33 -1.54 -20.58
CA LEU A 205 -5.73 -2.55 -19.70
C LEU A 205 -5.64 -1.99 -18.28
N GLN A 206 -6.28 -2.63 -17.33
CA GLN A 206 -6.39 -2.19 -15.94
C GLN A 206 -5.03 -1.87 -15.27
N PHE A 207 -3.95 -2.46 -15.75
CA PHE A 207 -2.62 -2.26 -15.15
C PHE A 207 -1.74 -1.24 -15.88
N MET A 208 -2.09 -0.86 -17.12
CA MET A 208 -1.25 -0.07 -18.01
C MET A 208 -1.88 1.28 -18.35
N ASP A 209 -3.18 1.31 -18.51
CA ASP A 209 -3.89 2.52 -18.95
C ASP A 209 -4.29 3.41 -17.77
N PRO A 210 -4.44 4.71 -17.97
CA PRO A 210 -4.89 5.64 -16.94
C PRO A 210 -6.29 5.32 -16.41
N HIS A 211 -6.51 5.64 -15.15
CA HIS A 211 -7.79 5.49 -14.45
C HIS A 211 -8.40 6.85 -14.18
N ASN A 212 -9.68 7.04 -14.48
CA ASN A 212 -10.46 8.12 -13.93
C ASN A 212 -10.80 7.80 -12.47
N VAL A 213 -10.46 8.68 -11.56
CA VAL A 213 -10.65 8.51 -10.12
C VAL A 213 -11.43 9.68 -9.55
N PHE A 214 -12.58 9.43 -8.94
CA PHE A 214 -13.51 10.43 -8.43
C PHE A 214 -13.34 10.54 -6.92
N LEU A 215 -12.51 11.48 -6.51
CA LEU A 215 -11.94 11.54 -5.15
C LEU A 215 -12.97 11.81 -4.04
N ASP A 216 -14.10 12.39 -4.38
CA ASP A 216 -15.19 12.76 -3.45
C ASP A 216 -16.34 11.75 -3.38
N GLU A 217 -16.28 10.67 -4.17
CA GLU A 217 -17.31 9.64 -4.25
C GLU A 217 -16.78 8.28 -3.75
N ALA A 218 -17.23 7.81 -2.60
CA ALA A 218 -16.88 6.45 -2.15
C ALA A 218 -17.34 5.41 -3.18
N ASP A 219 -16.51 4.38 -3.43
CA ASP A 219 -16.87 3.32 -4.37
C ASP A 219 -18.14 2.59 -3.87
N PRO A 220 -19.22 2.55 -4.68
CA PRO A 220 -20.52 2.07 -4.26
C PRO A 220 -20.54 0.56 -3.96
N GLU A 221 -19.63 -0.24 -4.50
CA GLU A 221 -19.62 -1.68 -4.25
C GLU A 221 -19.31 -1.96 -2.77
N TRP A 222 -18.21 -1.45 -2.27
CA TRP A 222 -17.86 -1.66 -0.87
C TRP A 222 -18.66 -0.78 0.08
N SER A 223 -18.89 0.49 -0.24
CA SER A 223 -19.50 1.44 0.69
C SER A 223 -20.96 1.08 1.03
N ARG A 224 -21.69 0.43 0.11
CA ARG A 224 -23.01 -0.15 0.39
C ARG A 224 -22.89 -1.55 0.99
N GLY A 225 -21.90 -2.33 0.49
CA GLY A 225 -21.71 -3.72 0.88
C GLY A 225 -21.35 -3.93 2.34
N VAL A 226 -20.73 -2.94 3.00
CA VAL A 226 -20.32 -3.03 4.41
C VAL A 226 -21.44 -2.77 5.42
N ALA A 227 -22.65 -2.46 5.01
CA ALA A 227 -23.76 -2.04 5.89
C ALA A 227 -23.99 -2.97 7.11
N GLY A 228 -23.87 -4.28 6.91
CA GLY A 228 -24.09 -5.30 7.94
C GLY A 228 -22.83 -5.84 8.59
N TYR A 229 -21.64 -5.25 8.34
CA TYR A 229 -20.39 -5.75 8.89
C TYR A 229 -20.08 -5.17 10.27
N ASP A 230 -19.49 -6.01 11.14
CA ASP A 230 -19.03 -5.60 12.48
C ASP A 230 -17.66 -4.93 12.44
N TYR A 231 -16.81 -5.35 11.50
CA TYR A 231 -15.45 -4.83 11.32
C TYR A 231 -15.17 -4.51 9.87
N VAL A 232 -14.53 -3.37 9.61
CA VAL A 232 -14.00 -2.99 8.30
C VAL A 232 -12.52 -2.70 8.43
N VAL A 233 -11.67 -3.49 7.77
CA VAL A 233 -10.23 -3.24 7.63
C VAL A 233 -10.02 -2.48 6.32
N LEU A 234 -9.77 -1.18 6.41
CA LEU A 234 -9.59 -0.27 5.29
C LEU A 234 -8.11 -0.11 4.98
N ASN A 235 -7.70 -0.35 3.76
CA ASN A 235 -6.34 -0.10 3.30
C ASN A 235 -6.33 0.29 1.81
N GLY A 236 -5.23 0.90 1.36
CA GLY A 236 -5.05 1.34 -0.03
C GLY A 236 -3.77 2.15 -0.16
N ALA A 237 -3.60 2.82 -1.26
CA ALA A 237 -2.56 3.74 -1.63
C ALA A 237 -1.68 3.27 -2.80
N LYS A 238 -1.35 1.99 -2.93
CA LYS A 238 -0.41 1.51 -3.96
C LYS A 238 -0.89 1.78 -5.40
N TRP A 239 -2.19 1.79 -5.62
CA TRP A 239 -2.75 2.06 -6.95
C TRP A 239 -2.59 3.51 -7.39
N PHE A 240 -2.41 4.45 -6.47
CA PHE A 240 -2.13 5.86 -6.79
C PHE A 240 -0.71 6.10 -7.34
N THR A 241 0.15 5.08 -7.38
CA THR A 241 1.41 5.12 -8.12
C THR A 241 1.25 4.80 -9.61
N ARG A 242 0.02 4.53 -10.08
CA ARG A 242 -0.31 4.31 -11.49
C ARG A 242 -0.79 5.60 -12.15
N PRO A 243 -0.86 5.66 -13.49
CA PRO A 243 -1.47 6.77 -14.18
C PRO A 243 -2.94 6.96 -13.75
N THR A 244 -3.28 8.16 -13.26
CA THR A 244 -4.62 8.51 -12.82
C THR A 244 -5.01 9.92 -13.27
N ILE A 245 -6.29 10.07 -13.61
CA ILE A 245 -6.94 11.35 -13.90
C ILE A 245 -7.94 11.61 -12.78
N LEU A 246 -7.78 12.72 -12.07
CA LEU A 246 -8.42 12.99 -10.80
C LEU A 246 -9.59 13.96 -10.96
N TYR A 247 -10.73 13.59 -10.39
CA TYR A 247 -11.96 14.39 -10.41
C TYR A 247 -12.48 14.66 -9.00
N GLU A 248 -13.00 15.88 -8.78
CA GLU A 248 -13.78 16.26 -7.60
C GLU A 248 -14.97 17.13 -8.03
N GLY A 249 -16.17 16.88 -7.51
CA GLY A 249 -17.39 17.57 -7.90
C GLY A 249 -17.69 17.49 -9.40
N GLY A 250 -17.31 16.39 -10.03
CA GLY A 250 -17.44 16.19 -11.48
C GLY A 250 -16.45 17.00 -12.33
N ARG A 251 -15.50 17.72 -11.72
CA ARG A 251 -14.50 18.54 -12.41
C ARG A 251 -13.13 17.87 -12.37
N LEU A 252 -12.37 18.01 -13.45
CA LEU A 252 -10.98 17.61 -13.51
C LEU A 252 -10.16 18.51 -12.57
N VAL A 253 -9.49 17.91 -11.57
CA VAL A 253 -8.68 18.63 -10.58
C VAL A 253 -7.19 18.36 -10.73
N GLY A 254 -6.81 17.31 -11.46
CA GLY A 254 -5.41 17.00 -11.72
C GLY A 254 -5.20 15.62 -12.32
N CYS A 255 -3.95 15.23 -12.42
CA CYS A 255 -3.54 13.91 -12.89
C CYS A 255 -2.24 13.49 -12.19
N ASN A 256 -1.93 12.20 -12.24
CA ASN A 256 -0.75 11.63 -11.62
C ASN A 256 -0.12 10.58 -12.55
N ASN A 257 1.22 10.58 -12.65
CA ASN A 257 2.12 9.70 -13.40
C ASN A 257 1.96 9.68 -14.94
N ASP A 258 0.84 10.03 -15.50
CA ASP A 258 0.64 10.28 -16.93
C ASP A 258 -0.56 11.21 -17.10
N CYS A 259 -0.25 12.49 -17.28
CA CYS A 259 -1.28 13.54 -17.39
C CYS A 259 -1.91 13.63 -18.78
N HIS A 260 -1.37 12.93 -19.75
CA HIS A 260 -1.89 13.03 -21.11
C HIS A 260 -2.97 11.98 -21.38
N GLY A 261 -2.99 10.85 -20.65
CA GLY A 261 -4.01 9.80 -20.83
C GLY A 261 -4.20 9.36 -22.28
N GLY A 262 -3.18 9.59 -23.12
CA GLY A 262 -3.24 9.41 -24.57
C GLY A 262 -3.78 10.61 -25.34
N ASP A 263 -4.18 11.71 -24.70
CA ASP A 263 -4.53 12.98 -25.33
C ASP A 263 -3.42 14.01 -25.11
N PRO A 264 -2.64 14.37 -26.16
CA PRO A 264 -1.56 15.35 -26.06
C PRO A 264 -2.05 16.78 -25.73
N ASN A 265 -3.35 17.04 -25.85
CA ASN A 265 -3.97 18.33 -25.52
C ASN A 265 -4.52 18.39 -24.09
N ALA A 266 -4.43 17.29 -23.32
CA ALA A 266 -4.86 17.30 -21.92
C ALA A 266 -4.00 18.26 -21.11
N THR A 267 -4.63 19.28 -20.53
CA THR A 267 -3.97 20.36 -19.77
C THR A 267 -4.13 20.19 -18.26
N ALA A 268 -4.36 18.97 -17.78
CA ALA A 268 -4.48 18.71 -16.37
C ALA A 268 -3.15 18.97 -15.64
N ALA A 269 -3.20 19.74 -14.55
CA ALA A 269 -2.03 19.96 -13.71
C ALA A 269 -1.61 18.66 -13.01
N THR A 270 -0.29 18.43 -12.94
CA THR A 270 0.23 17.30 -12.16
C THR A 270 -0.10 17.49 -10.68
N ALA A 271 -0.78 16.51 -10.08
CA ALA A 271 -1.02 16.46 -8.65
C ALA A 271 -0.10 15.43 -8.00
N PRO A 272 0.47 15.70 -6.82
CA PRO A 272 1.28 14.72 -6.13
C PRO A 272 0.39 13.53 -5.69
N PRO A 273 0.90 12.27 -5.74
CA PRO A 273 0.10 11.08 -5.46
C PRO A 273 -0.55 11.08 -4.07
N GLU A 274 0.10 11.67 -3.07
CA GLU A 274 -0.42 11.78 -1.70
C GLU A 274 -1.66 12.67 -1.61
N TYR A 275 -1.86 13.62 -2.51
CA TYR A 275 -3.11 14.39 -2.58
C TYR A 275 -4.30 13.47 -2.85
N ALA A 276 -4.17 12.58 -3.82
CA ALA A 276 -5.22 11.64 -4.18
C ALA A 276 -5.45 10.61 -3.06
N VAL A 277 -4.38 10.10 -2.43
CA VAL A 277 -4.48 9.20 -1.26
C VAL A 277 -5.23 9.89 -0.11
N ARG A 278 -4.86 11.12 0.21
CA ARG A 278 -5.51 11.93 1.26
C ARG A 278 -7.01 12.10 0.99
N ALA A 279 -7.37 12.56 -0.20
CA ALA A 279 -8.76 12.80 -0.57
C ALA A 279 -9.58 11.50 -0.54
N SER A 280 -9.03 10.40 -1.03
CA SER A 280 -9.69 9.09 -1.04
C SER A 280 -9.91 8.53 0.36
N PHE A 281 -8.90 8.62 1.25
CA PHE A 281 -9.07 8.21 2.66
C PHE A 281 -10.08 9.08 3.40
N ARG A 282 -10.05 10.40 3.19
CA ARG A 282 -11.07 11.31 3.73
C ARG A 282 -12.47 10.91 3.32
N THR A 283 -12.67 10.64 2.03
CA THR A 283 -13.96 10.24 1.47
C THR A 283 -14.41 8.89 1.99
N ALA A 284 -13.52 7.89 2.04
CA ALA A 284 -13.83 6.56 2.55
C ALA A 284 -14.18 6.57 4.04
N LEU A 285 -13.38 7.27 4.86
CA LEU A 285 -13.60 7.37 6.31
C LEU A 285 -14.87 8.16 6.63
N ARG A 286 -15.17 9.21 5.87
CA ARG A 286 -16.43 9.95 5.96
C ARG A 286 -17.62 9.03 5.63
N ALA A 287 -17.53 8.27 4.54
CA ALA A 287 -18.60 7.34 4.15
C ALA A 287 -18.90 6.31 5.23
N LEU A 288 -17.88 5.76 5.90
CA LEU A 288 -18.05 4.82 7.02
C LEU A 288 -18.62 5.51 8.27
N ARG A 289 -18.14 6.69 8.61
CA ARG A 289 -18.61 7.45 9.77
C ARG A 289 -20.07 7.86 9.63
N GLU A 290 -20.46 8.32 8.45
CA GLU A 290 -21.79 8.88 8.15
C GLU A 290 -22.75 7.83 7.58
N HIS A 291 -22.32 6.57 7.46
CA HIS A 291 -23.12 5.50 6.88
C HIS A 291 -24.44 5.31 7.67
N PRO A 292 -25.60 5.26 6.99
CA PRO A 292 -26.90 5.23 7.69
C PRO A 292 -27.13 3.97 8.52
N VAL A 293 -26.50 2.84 8.14
CA VAL A 293 -26.72 1.52 8.78
C VAL A 293 -25.45 1.00 9.47
N PHE A 294 -24.26 1.16 8.89
CA PHE A 294 -23.02 0.63 9.45
C PHE A 294 -22.73 1.23 10.84
N ARG A 295 -22.49 0.35 11.83
CA ARG A 295 -22.16 0.71 13.20
C ARG A 295 -20.90 0.01 13.71
N GLY A 296 -20.22 -0.72 12.83
CA GLY A 296 -19.06 -1.52 13.14
C GLY A 296 -17.80 -0.69 13.45
N THR A 297 -16.74 -1.38 13.79
CA THR A 297 -15.40 -0.81 14.02
C THR A 297 -14.64 -0.71 12.71
N VAL A 298 -14.04 0.46 12.48
CA VAL A 298 -13.16 0.73 11.33
C VAL A 298 -11.71 0.60 11.77
N ILE A 299 -10.95 -0.25 11.09
CA ILE A 299 -9.52 -0.46 11.32
C ILE A 299 -8.79 0.06 10.08
N VAL A 300 -8.07 1.17 10.21
CA VAL A 300 -7.22 1.68 9.13
C VAL A 300 -5.87 1.00 9.20
N ARG A 301 -5.51 0.20 8.19
CA ARG A 301 -4.17 -0.34 8.02
C ARG A 301 -3.37 0.57 7.10
N THR A 302 -2.25 1.08 7.61
CA THR A 302 -1.38 1.97 6.82
C THR A 302 -0.70 1.24 5.66
N VAL A 303 -0.11 2.00 4.74
CA VAL A 303 0.57 1.46 3.57
C VAL A 303 1.73 0.54 3.96
N ALA A 304 1.81 -0.62 3.31
CA ALA A 304 2.98 -1.48 3.36
C ALA A 304 3.86 -1.14 2.14
N PRO A 305 5.13 -0.73 2.36
CA PRO A 305 5.99 -0.26 1.27
C PRO A 305 6.40 -1.40 0.33
N PRO A 306 6.58 -1.13 -0.97
CA PRO A 306 7.27 -2.05 -1.87
C PRO A 306 8.78 -1.93 -1.65
N HIS A 307 9.55 -2.95 -2.09
CA HIS A 307 10.99 -2.96 -1.91
C HIS A 307 11.71 -3.25 -3.22
N TYR A 308 11.50 -2.41 -4.24
CA TYR A 308 12.24 -2.51 -5.48
C TYR A 308 13.64 -1.95 -5.31
N GLU A 309 14.65 -2.76 -5.64
CA GLU A 309 16.06 -2.43 -5.69
C GLU A 309 16.57 -2.55 -7.13
N ASN A 310 17.66 -1.83 -7.46
CA ASN A 310 18.30 -1.88 -8.79
C ASN A 310 17.39 -1.46 -9.96
N GLY A 311 16.35 -0.69 -9.70
CA GLY A 311 15.38 -0.22 -10.69
C GLY A 311 13.97 -0.14 -10.14
N LYS A 312 13.04 0.25 -11.00
CA LYS A 312 11.60 0.31 -10.69
C LYS A 312 10.90 -0.97 -11.16
N TRP A 313 9.66 -1.18 -10.79
CA TRP A 313 8.86 -2.35 -11.17
C TRP A 313 8.78 -2.58 -12.69
N TYR A 314 8.92 -1.53 -13.49
CA TYR A 314 8.90 -1.57 -14.95
C TYR A 314 10.28 -1.44 -15.59
N ASP A 315 11.35 -1.32 -14.82
CA ASP A 315 12.72 -1.05 -15.26
C ASP A 315 13.73 -1.98 -14.55
N GLY A 316 13.42 -3.28 -14.54
CA GLY A 316 14.31 -4.32 -14.03
C GLY A 316 14.54 -4.36 -12.53
N GLY A 317 13.77 -3.59 -11.75
CA GLY A 317 13.85 -3.62 -10.28
C GLY A 317 13.54 -5.00 -9.71
N ASN A 318 14.20 -5.34 -8.61
CA ASN A 318 14.07 -6.63 -7.92
C ASN A 318 14.04 -6.45 -6.38
N CYS A 319 13.86 -7.56 -5.66
CA CYS A 319 13.87 -7.59 -4.20
C CYS A 319 14.59 -8.86 -3.73
N LEU A 320 15.90 -8.77 -3.62
CA LEU A 320 16.78 -9.92 -3.38
C LEU A 320 17.22 -10.07 -1.93
N ARG A 321 16.70 -9.27 -1.01
CA ARG A 321 17.06 -9.35 0.41
C ARG A 321 16.67 -10.70 0.99
N THR A 322 17.49 -11.18 1.92
CA THR A 322 17.34 -12.49 2.56
C THR A 322 17.21 -12.41 4.08
N ARG A 323 17.20 -11.21 4.65
CA ARG A 323 17.02 -10.94 6.07
C ARG A 323 16.25 -9.66 6.32
N PRO A 324 15.59 -9.50 7.46
CA PRO A 324 15.07 -8.21 7.89
C PRO A 324 16.17 -7.14 7.96
N MET A 325 15.80 -5.91 7.68
CA MET A 325 16.62 -4.73 7.98
C MET A 325 16.38 -4.29 9.43
N ARG A 326 17.38 -3.66 10.03
CA ARG A 326 17.20 -2.99 11.31
C ARG A 326 16.58 -1.62 11.11
N SER A 327 15.98 -1.05 12.14
CA SER A 327 15.35 0.27 12.08
C SER A 327 16.32 1.42 11.75
N ASP A 328 17.62 1.24 12.07
CA ASP A 328 18.68 2.20 11.74
C ASP A 328 19.28 2.01 10.33
N GLU A 329 18.95 0.91 9.66
CA GLU A 329 19.39 0.61 8.29
C GLU A 329 18.41 1.14 7.23
N THR A 330 17.20 1.53 7.62
CA THR A 330 16.16 1.88 6.66
C THR A 330 15.15 2.90 7.20
N GLY A 331 14.52 3.62 6.28
CA GLY A 331 13.38 4.50 6.52
C GLY A 331 12.37 4.38 5.39
N LEU A 332 11.16 4.86 5.58
CA LEU A 332 10.16 4.89 4.52
C LEU A 332 10.67 5.74 3.35
N PRO A 333 10.57 5.24 2.11
CA PRO A 333 10.79 6.07 0.93
C PRO A 333 9.84 7.29 0.93
N GLU A 334 10.22 8.35 0.25
CA GLU A 334 9.49 9.64 0.27
C GLU A 334 8.00 9.48 -0.06
N THR A 335 7.68 8.76 -1.12
CA THR A 335 6.29 8.51 -1.54
C THR A 335 5.51 7.74 -0.48
N GLU A 336 6.07 6.67 0.08
CA GLU A 336 5.43 5.87 1.12
C GLU A 336 5.30 6.62 2.43
N ALA A 337 6.26 7.48 2.75
CA ALA A 337 6.19 8.37 3.91
C ALA A 337 5.05 9.40 3.76
N ALA A 338 4.90 9.99 2.57
CA ALA A 338 3.81 10.91 2.26
C ALA A 338 2.43 10.21 2.29
N PHE A 339 2.33 8.98 1.76
CA PHE A 339 1.11 8.17 1.84
C PHE A 339 0.76 7.82 3.28
N HIS A 340 1.72 7.37 4.06
CA HIS A 340 1.55 7.08 5.48
C HIS A 340 1.06 8.31 6.25
N ALA A 341 1.70 9.48 6.06
CA ALA A 341 1.30 10.72 6.69
C ALA A 341 -0.16 11.09 6.34
N ALA A 342 -0.53 11.02 5.06
CA ALA A 342 -1.88 11.29 4.59
C ALA A 342 -2.92 10.35 5.24
N GLN A 343 -2.64 9.05 5.33
CA GLN A 343 -3.51 8.06 5.94
C GLN A 343 -3.69 8.31 7.44
N VAL A 344 -2.59 8.57 8.17
CA VAL A 344 -2.61 8.81 9.63
C VAL A 344 -3.33 10.11 9.97
N GLU A 345 -3.14 11.17 9.18
CA GLU A 345 -3.83 12.46 9.39
C GLU A 345 -5.34 12.34 9.17
N GLU A 346 -5.78 11.71 8.07
CA GLU A 346 -7.22 11.51 7.81
C GLU A 346 -7.85 10.54 8.80
N PHE A 347 -7.12 9.50 9.24
CA PHE A 347 -7.56 8.65 10.35
C PHE A 347 -7.79 9.45 11.63
N ARG A 348 -6.82 10.29 12.04
CA ARG A 348 -6.94 11.11 13.26
C ARG A 348 -8.13 12.06 13.19
N ALA A 349 -8.34 12.70 12.04
CA ALA A 349 -9.47 13.58 11.82
C ALA A 349 -10.81 12.83 11.93
N ALA A 350 -10.90 11.64 11.32
CA ALA A 350 -12.11 10.81 11.38
C ALA A 350 -12.37 10.27 12.79
N ALA A 351 -11.34 9.81 13.50
CA ALA A 351 -11.45 9.30 14.86
C ALA A 351 -11.87 10.40 15.87
N ALA A 352 -11.31 11.61 15.72
CA ALA A 352 -11.69 12.75 16.55
C ALA A 352 -13.16 13.20 16.32
N ALA A 353 -13.67 13.04 15.10
CA ALA A 353 -15.03 13.38 14.74
C ALA A 353 -16.05 12.25 15.05
N ALA A 354 -15.59 11.05 15.40
CA ALA A 354 -16.44 9.91 15.70
C ALA A 354 -16.68 9.80 17.21
N ALA A 355 -17.94 9.61 17.61
CA ALA A 355 -18.26 9.27 18.98
C ALA A 355 -17.91 7.79 19.26
N GLY A 356 -17.27 7.50 20.41
CA GLY A 356 -17.22 6.16 20.98
C GLY A 356 -16.20 5.17 20.43
N GLY A 357 -14.99 5.57 20.04
CA GLY A 357 -13.85 4.63 19.84
C GLY A 357 -13.98 3.63 18.69
N ARG A 358 -14.81 3.91 17.69
CA ARG A 358 -15.06 3.03 16.54
C ARG A 358 -13.94 2.99 15.48
N PHE A 359 -12.89 3.79 15.64
CA PHE A 359 -11.78 3.88 14.70
C PHE A 359 -10.49 3.44 15.36
N LEU A 360 -9.84 2.43 14.81
CA LEU A 360 -8.56 1.88 15.27
C LEU A 360 -7.50 2.05 14.17
N LEU A 361 -6.28 2.40 14.56
CA LEU A 361 -5.15 2.50 13.66
C LEU A 361 -4.28 1.23 13.79
N MET A 362 -4.07 0.55 12.69
CA MET A 362 -3.11 -0.54 12.54
C MET A 362 -1.94 -0.02 11.70
N ASP A 363 -0.98 0.62 12.36
CA ASP A 363 0.18 1.20 11.70
C ASP A 363 1.25 0.13 11.47
N VAL A 364 1.38 -0.29 10.20
CA VAL A 364 2.30 -1.35 9.77
C VAL A 364 3.46 -0.82 8.92
N SER A 365 3.45 0.45 8.52
CA SER A 365 4.40 0.96 7.53
C SER A 365 5.85 0.82 7.98
N GLY A 366 6.16 1.22 9.22
CA GLY A 366 7.52 1.14 9.76
C GLY A 366 8.02 -0.29 9.92
N MET A 367 7.17 -1.19 10.46
CA MET A 367 7.53 -2.60 10.63
C MET A 367 7.76 -3.31 9.30
N MET A 368 6.94 -3.00 8.29
CA MET A 368 7.03 -3.64 6.98
C MET A 368 8.17 -3.10 6.14
N GLN A 369 8.57 -1.84 6.33
CA GLN A 369 9.76 -1.28 5.69
C GLN A 369 11.02 -2.09 5.99
N MET A 370 11.09 -2.76 7.12
CA MET A 370 12.23 -3.61 7.50
C MET A 370 12.21 -5.00 6.85
N ARG A 371 11.15 -5.37 6.09
CA ARG A 371 10.92 -6.74 5.62
C ARG A 371 11.01 -6.91 4.10
N GLY A 372 11.92 -6.19 3.44
CA GLY A 372 12.17 -6.37 2.01
C GLY A 372 12.52 -7.81 1.57
N ASP A 373 12.90 -8.65 2.52
CA ASP A 373 13.13 -10.09 2.35
C ASP A 373 11.85 -10.92 2.13
N GLY A 374 10.70 -10.42 2.58
CA GLY A 374 9.43 -11.16 2.63
C GLY A 374 8.61 -11.17 1.34
N HIS A 375 9.08 -10.57 0.25
CA HIS A 375 8.37 -10.53 -1.02
C HIS A 375 8.58 -11.79 -1.87
N PRO A 376 7.62 -12.18 -2.73
CA PRO A 376 7.82 -13.29 -3.67
C PRO A 376 9.01 -13.07 -4.60
N GLY A 377 9.24 -11.83 -5.06
CA GLY A 377 10.24 -11.56 -6.09
C GLY A 377 9.88 -12.31 -7.37
N GLN A 378 10.82 -13.08 -7.89
CA GLN A 378 10.61 -13.98 -9.05
C GLN A 378 10.00 -15.34 -8.67
N TYR A 379 9.73 -15.58 -7.38
CA TYR A 379 9.24 -16.86 -6.85
C TYR A 379 7.74 -16.87 -6.58
N GLY A 380 6.97 -16.13 -7.39
CA GLY A 380 5.51 -16.17 -7.45
C GLY A 380 4.96 -16.97 -8.63
N HIS A 381 5.84 -17.60 -9.43
CA HIS A 381 5.52 -18.42 -10.60
C HIS A 381 6.74 -19.25 -11.01
N TRP A 382 6.55 -20.25 -11.89
CA TRP A 382 7.67 -21.00 -12.43
C TRP A 382 8.44 -20.15 -13.49
N PRO A 383 9.75 -20.30 -13.63
CA PRO A 383 10.57 -19.53 -14.59
C PRO A 383 10.13 -19.64 -16.06
N HIS A 384 9.46 -20.74 -16.42
CA HIS A 384 8.97 -20.98 -17.79
C HIS A 384 7.57 -20.41 -18.05
N GLU A 385 6.87 -19.96 -17.02
CA GLU A 385 5.53 -19.39 -17.15
C GLU A 385 5.62 -17.94 -17.64
N LYS A 386 4.81 -17.60 -18.64
CA LYS A 386 4.67 -16.23 -19.13
C LYS A 386 3.65 -15.51 -18.27
N VAL A 387 4.10 -14.63 -17.40
CA VAL A 387 3.26 -13.82 -16.51
C VAL A 387 3.41 -12.35 -16.84
N GLY A 388 2.34 -11.57 -16.61
CA GLY A 388 2.35 -10.13 -16.91
C GLY A 388 3.31 -9.32 -16.02
N PHE A 389 3.60 -9.83 -14.79
CA PHE A 389 4.55 -9.23 -13.86
C PHE A 389 5.50 -10.33 -13.38
N GLY A 390 6.72 -10.33 -13.89
CA GLY A 390 7.73 -11.37 -13.59
C GLY A 390 8.37 -11.23 -12.20
N ILE A 391 8.35 -10.04 -11.59
CA ILE A 391 8.99 -9.78 -10.29
C ILE A 391 7.99 -9.04 -9.39
N ASP A 392 7.65 -9.66 -8.26
CA ASP A 392 6.70 -9.12 -7.29
C ASP A 392 7.40 -8.68 -6.01
N CYS A 393 7.62 -7.37 -5.87
CA CYS A 393 8.18 -6.73 -4.69
C CYS A 393 7.13 -5.88 -3.94
N VAL A 394 5.84 -6.18 -4.13
CA VAL A 394 4.69 -5.48 -3.52
C VAL A 394 3.91 -6.40 -2.59
N HIS A 395 3.56 -7.61 -3.07
CA HIS A 395 2.88 -8.61 -2.25
C HIS A 395 3.88 -9.36 -1.35
N TRP A 396 3.34 -10.14 -0.44
CA TRP A 396 4.11 -10.82 0.58
C TRP A 396 3.94 -12.34 0.46
N CYS A 397 5.02 -13.07 0.67
CA CYS A 397 4.97 -14.52 0.80
C CYS A 397 4.01 -14.94 1.92
N LEU A 398 3.33 -16.05 1.74
CA LEU A 398 2.51 -16.72 2.73
C LEU A 398 2.97 -18.18 2.92
N PRO A 399 3.31 -18.58 4.18
CA PRO A 399 3.46 -17.74 5.37
C PRO A 399 4.50 -16.65 5.18
N GLY A 400 4.46 -15.58 6.00
CA GLY A 400 5.39 -14.49 5.87
C GLY A 400 5.16 -13.33 6.84
N PRO A 401 5.79 -12.16 6.57
CA PRO A 401 5.71 -11.00 7.47
C PRO A 401 4.29 -10.49 7.72
N VAL A 402 3.36 -10.74 6.79
CA VAL A 402 1.93 -10.35 6.90
C VAL A 402 1.24 -11.05 8.07
N ASP A 403 1.74 -12.20 8.51
CA ASP A 403 1.15 -12.92 9.64
C ASP A 403 1.20 -12.07 10.93
N ALA A 404 2.22 -11.24 11.10
CA ALA A 404 2.32 -10.29 12.20
C ALA A 404 1.21 -9.21 12.19
N TRP A 405 0.62 -8.88 11.04
CA TRP A 405 -0.52 -7.96 10.99
C TRP A 405 -1.73 -8.53 11.72
N ASN A 406 -1.89 -9.85 11.68
CA ASN A 406 -2.98 -10.53 12.37
C ASN A 406 -2.73 -10.66 13.88
N GLU A 407 -1.46 -10.68 14.32
CA GLU A 407 -1.11 -10.50 15.75
C GLU A 407 -1.53 -9.11 16.23
N LEU A 408 -1.21 -8.05 15.45
CA LEU A 408 -1.66 -6.67 15.72
C LEU A 408 -3.19 -6.55 15.70
N LEU A 409 -3.84 -7.17 14.70
CA LEU A 409 -5.30 -7.15 14.58
C LEU A 409 -5.95 -7.78 15.81
N LEU A 410 -5.49 -8.96 16.25
CA LEU A 410 -5.98 -9.61 17.45
C LEU A 410 -5.75 -8.76 18.71
N HIS A 411 -4.60 -8.10 18.82
CA HIS A 411 -4.31 -7.18 19.92
C HIS A 411 -5.27 -6.00 19.94
N LEU A 412 -5.46 -5.33 18.79
CA LEU A 412 -6.38 -4.18 18.65
C LEU A 412 -7.85 -4.53 18.96
N LEU A 413 -8.28 -5.74 18.60
CA LEU A 413 -9.66 -6.19 18.84
C LEU A 413 -9.91 -6.62 20.30
N ARG A 414 -8.86 -6.86 21.07
CA ARG A 414 -8.97 -7.16 22.53
C ARG A 414 -9.09 -5.91 23.38
N GLY A 415 -8.76 -4.73 22.81
CA GLY A 415 -8.92 -3.40 23.42
C GLY A 415 -7.91 -2.99 24.33
#